data_9c095a057554c9bff49d71e86469b8a6
#
_entry.id   9c095a057554c9bff49d71e86469b8a6
#
_cell.length_a   1.000
_cell.length_b   1.000
_cell.length_c   1.000
_cell.angle_alpha   90.00
_cell.angle_beta   90.00
_cell.angle_gamma   90.00
#
_symmetry.space_group_name_H-M   'P 1'
#
loop_
_entity.id
_entity.type
_entity.pdbx_description
1 polymer ?
#
loop_
_entity_poly.entity_id
_entity_poly.type
_entity_poly.pdbx_seq_one_letter_code
_entity_poly.pdbx_strand_id
1 'polypeptide(L)'
;MRRKRRHRRKKRIWGVAVCLLGILCSIPAWHVSADPQKEPESQSDATDTALQNVRSEGCVPLPVWNPLQEKAEQITMQAAETQLADSGQVEHPSVDASVVPYPTSWNIQETCDVIRTTYEDYTGDAFFTLSNGGMVKNKTDHSNAELLAESELPPAFRIAVNDQPQVLIMHTHTTETYEPEVREHYDPQFSYRTTDCSKNVVAVGDAITAELQASGIGVIHSDAVHDYPSYNGAYDRSAETVRGILAEYPSIKVVLDIHRDAICSDTTLSQPIVTIDGKEAAQIMIISGCDDGTMNMPNYLMNFRFACRLQSQMEQQYPNFTRPILFDYRHYNQDLTTGSLLIEVGSHGNTVEQAVYSGHLIGKSLAEVLLDLK
;
A
#
# COMPACT_ATOMS: atom_id res chain seq x y z
N MET A 1 -34.10 4.80 69.27
CA MET A 1 -34.46 3.59 70.05
C MET A 1 -34.16 2.34 69.29
N ARG A 2 -33.41 1.40 69.91
CA ARG A 2 -33.23 -0.07 69.61
C ARG A 2 -32.54 -0.44 68.32
N ARG A 3 -31.28 -0.83 68.38
CA ARG A 3 -30.52 -2.04 68.85
C ARG A 3 -30.41 -3.09 67.74
N LYS A 4 -29.19 -3.23 67.26
CA LYS A 4 -28.22 -4.36 67.23
C LYS A 4 -28.76 -5.76 66.94
N ARG A 5 -28.12 -6.44 65.94
CA ARG A 5 -27.29 -7.63 66.27
C ARG A 5 -26.44 -8.09 65.13
N ARG A 6 -25.14 -8.26 65.43
CA ARG A 6 -24.09 -9.01 64.64
C ARG A 6 -24.38 -10.50 64.74
N HIS A 7 -24.02 -11.24 63.69
CA HIS A 7 -23.49 -12.58 63.84
C HIS A 7 -22.36 -12.87 62.88
N ARG A 8 -21.17 -13.14 63.47
CA ARG A 8 -20.00 -13.80 62.90
C ARG A 8 -20.19 -15.31 63.00
N ARG A 9 -19.67 -16.09 62.03
CA ARG A 9 -19.04 -17.42 62.19
C ARG A 9 -18.43 -17.80 60.86
N LYS A 10 -17.15 -17.91 60.76
CA LYS A 10 -16.08 -18.86 61.12
C LYS A 10 -15.83 -19.89 60.01
N LYS A 11 -14.64 -19.80 59.51
CA LYS A 11 -13.71 -20.68 58.83
C LYS A 11 -14.04 -22.21 58.89
N ARG A 12 -13.79 -22.87 57.80
CA ARG A 12 -13.16 -24.22 57.83
C ARG A 12 -12.26 -24.35 56.61
N ILE A 13 -10.99 -24.55 56.91
CA ILE A 13 -9.90 -25.02 56.09
C ILE A 13 -9.99 -26.55 56.07
N TRP A 14 -9.89 -27.18 54.93
CA TRP A 14 -9.39 -28.55 54.80
C TRP A 14 -8.60 -28.62 53.51
N GLY A 15 -7.29 -28.84 53.68
CA GLY A 15 -6.40 -29.28 52.66
C GLY A 15 -6.35 -30.81 52.61
N VAL A 16 -6.13 -31.36 51.48
CA VAL A 16 -5.52 -32.69 51.31
C VAL A 16 -4.54 -32.61 50.10
N ALA A 17 -3.42 -33.17 50.35
CA ALA A 17 -2.20 -33.17 49.56
C ALA A 17 -2.19 -34.29 48.48
N VAL A 18 -1.40 -34.02 47.45
CA VAL A 18 -0.43 -34.91 46.76
C VAL A 18 -0.94 -36.21 46.10
N CYS A 19 -0.75 -36.29 44.80
CA CYS A 19 -0.06 -37.43 44.18
C CYS A 19 0.58 -37.00 42.87
N LEU A 20 1.90 -36.99 42.85
CA LEU A 20 2.80 -37.05 41.69
C LEU A 20 2.65 -38.38 40.97
N LEU A 21 2.41 -38.37 39.69
CA LEU A 21 2.83 -39.45 38.79
C LEU A 21 3.24 -38.84 37.45
N GLY A 22 4.54 -38.85 37.19
CA GLY A 22 5.13 -38.44 35.96
C GLY A 22 4.81 -39.39 34.81
N ILE A 23 4.51 -38.85 33.70
CA ILE A 23 4.70 -39.51 32.41
C ILE A 23 5.56 -38.56 31.57
N LEU A 24 6.81 -38.94 31.44
CA LEU A 24 7.75 -38.44 30.45
C LEU A 24 7.24 -38.89 29.07
N CYS A 25 6.61 -37.99 28.33
CA CYS A 25 6.55 -38.13 26.87
C CYS A 25 7.57 -37.15 26.28
N SER A 26 8.64 -37.72 25.83
CA SER A 26 9.67 -37.07 25.01
C SER A 26 9.06 -36.62 23.68
N ILE A 27 8.84 -35.32 23.55
CA ILE A 27 8.58 -34.68 22.27
C ILE A 27 9.97 -34.29 21.72
N PRO A 28 10.35 -34.71 20.50
CA PRO A 28 11.59 -34.25 19.91
C PRO A 28 11.45 -32.74 19.65
N ALA A 29 12.37 -31.95 20.19
CA ALA A 29 12.53 -30.55 19.85
C ALA A 29 12.91 -30.48 18.37
N TRP A 30 11.97 -30.10 17.54
CA TRP A 30 12.26 -29.54 16.23
C TRP A 30 12.81 -28.15 16.47
N HIS A 31 14.10 -27.97 16.32
CA HIS A 31 14.69 -26.66 16.10
C HIS A 31 14.15 -26.16 14.76
N VAL A 32 13.11 -25.38 14.82
CA VAL A 32 12.77 -24.47 13.73
C VAL A 32 13.77 -23.33 13.86
N SER A 33 14.81 -23.38 13.05
CA SER A 33 15.63 -22.22 12.75
C SER A 33 14.69 -21.20 12.13
N ALA A 34 14.32 -20.16 12.86
CA ALA A 34 13.64 -19.03 12.29
C ALA A 34 14.60 -18.38 11.30
N ASP A 35 14.30 -18.51 10.03
CA ASP A 35 14.91 -17.71 8.98
C ASP A 35 14.35 -16.28 9.13
N PRO A 36 15.18 -15.28 9.46
CA PRO A 36 14.70 -13.93 9.72
C PRO A 36 14.21 -13.17 8.48
N GLN A 37 14.06 -13.84 7.34
CA GLN A 37 13.69 -13.22 6.05
C GLN A 37 12.39 -13.73 5.44
N LYS A 38 11.52 -14.37 6.21
CA LYS A 38 10.19 -14.68 5.68
C LYS A 38 9.25 -13.50 5.92
N GLU A 39 9.07 -12.68 4.90
CA GLU A 39 7.97 -11.71 4.85
C GLU A 39 6.65 -12.45 5.15
N PRO A 40 5.75 -11.89 5.98
CA PRO A 40 4.43 -12.46 6.14
C PRO A 40 3.70 -12.35 4.80
N GLU A 41 3.52 -13.46 4.13
CA GLU A 41 2.78 -13.59 2.88
C GLU A 41 1.39 -12.97 3.05
N SER A 42 1.13 -11.87 2.30
CA SER A 42 -0.24 -11.41 2.10
C SER A 42 -0.99 -12.52 1.34
N GLN A 43 -2.28 -12.66 1.59
CA GLN A 43 -3.15 -13.68 0.96
C GLN A 43 -3.27 -13.58 -0.58
N SER A 44 -2.30 -12.99 -1.27
CA SER A 44 -2.25 -12.85 -2.73
C SER A 44 -1.53 -14.01 -3.44
N ASP A 45 -1.19 -15.12 -2.75
CA ASP A 45 -0.37 -16.20 -3.30
C ASP A 45 -0.97 -16.98 -4.48
N ALA A 46 -2.27 -16.80 -4.77
CA ALA A 46 -2.90 -17.46 -5.91
C ALA A 46 -2.39 -16.96 -7.28
N THR A 47 -1.79 -15.76 -7.34
CA THR A 47 -1.31 -15.16 -8.59
C THR A 47 0.14 -15.50 -8.94
N ASP A 48 0.95 -15.87 -7.95
CA ASP A 48 2.37 -16.20 -8.16
C ASP A 48 2.59 -17.47 -8.98
N THR A 49 1.66 -18.43 -8.91
CA THR A 49 1.78 -19.70 -9.65
C THR A 49 1.69 -19.50 -11.17
N ALA A 50 0.98 -18.48 -11.63
CA ALA A 50 0.85 -18.20 -13.07
C ALA A 50 2.14 -17.63 -13.68
N LEU A 51 2.90 -16.84 -12.94
CA LEU A 51 4.19 -16.28 -13.42
C LEU A 51 5.33 -17.29 -13.39
N GLN A 52 5.29 -18.27 -12.50
CA GLN A 52 6.32 -19.33 -12.45
C GLN A 52 6.25 -20.29 -13.66
N ASN A 53 5.06 -20.47 -14.24
CA ASN A 53 4.88 -21.36 -15.38
C ASN A 53 5.26 -20.74 -16.75
N VAL A 54 5.42 -19.42 -16.85
CA VAL A 54 5.88 -18.72 -18.07
C VAL A 54 7.41 -18.85 -18.28
N ARG A 55 8.13 -19.40 -17.31
CA ARG A 55 9.59 -19.47 -17.29
C ARG A 55 10.25 -20.56 -18.16
N SER A 56 9.53 -21.38 -18.86
CA SER A 56 10.15 -22.57 -19.48
C SER A 56 10.73 -22.40 -20.87
N GLU A 57 10.53 -21.29 -21.58
CA GLU A 57 11.11 -21.13 -22.90
C GLU A 57 11.72 -19.73 -23.12
N GLY A 58 13.03 -19.63 -23.03
CA GLY A 58 13.82 -18.65 -23.77
C GLY A 58 14.09 -17.30 -23.11
N CYS A 59 14.40 -17.21 -21.79
CA CYS A 59 14.94 -15.98 -21.23
C CYS A 59 16.39 -15.73 -21.65
N VAL A 60 16.61 -14.69 -22.44
CA VAL A 60 17.95 -14.07 -22.61
C VAL A 60 18.30 -13.41 -21.28
N PRO A 61 19.50 -13.60 -20.73
CA PRO A 61 19.91 -12.90 -19.52
C PRO A 61 19.90 -11.40 -19.77
N LEU A 62 19.06 -10.65 -19.01
CA LEU A 62 19.13 -9.21 -19.00
C LEU A 62 20.49 -8.76 -18.45
N PRO A 63 21.05 -7.63 -18.92
CA PRO A 63 22.28 -7.07 -18.37
C PRO A 63 22.13 -6.87 -16.87
N VAL A 64 23.22 -7.07 -16.15
CA VAL A 64 23.27 -6.87 -14.68
C VAL A 64 22.77 -5.46 -14.38
N TRP A 65 21.61 -5.37 -13.73
CA TRP A 65 20.97 -4.13 -13.36
C TRP A 65 21.90 -3.29 -12.48
N ASN A 66 22.17 -2.05 -12.88
CA ASN A 66 22.95 -1.08 -12.11
C ASN A 66 22.05 0.09 -11.71
N PRO A 67 21.49 0.09 -10.47
CA PRO A 67 20.51 1.06 -10.02
C PRO A 67 21.01 2.51 -10.05
N LEU A 68 22.31 2.70 -9.95
CA LEU A 68 22.89 4.06 -9.93
C LEU A 68 23.03 4.67 -11.33
N GLN A 69 23.24 3.85 -12.35
CA GLN A 69 23.38 4.31 -13.72
C GLN A 69 22.01 4.63 -14.34
N GLU A 70 21.05 3.75 -14.15
CA GLU A 70 19.66 3.94 -14.61
C GLU A 70 18.99 5.13 -13.91
N LYS A 71 19.24 5.29 -12.61
CA LYS A 71 18.80 6.43 -11.82
C LYS A 71 19.38 7.76 -12.33
N ALA A 72 20.66 7.81 -12.72
CA ALA A 72 21.28 9.03 -13.26
C ALA A 72 20.63 9.44 -14.58
N GLU A 73 20.23 8.47 -15.42
CA GLU A 73 19.54 8.71 -16.69
C GLU A 73 18.10 9.18 -16.44
N GLN A 74 17.35 8.56 -15.51
CA GLN A 74 15.99 8.96 -15.13
C GLN A 74 15.94 10.38 -14.53
N ILE A 75 16.85 10.71 -13.62
CA ILE A 75 16.93 12.04 -13.01
C ILE A 75 17.28 13.10 -14.07
N THR A 76 18.17 12.77 -15.01
CA THR A 76 18.55 13.69 -16.09
C THR A 76 17.39 13.93 -17.05
N MET A 77 16.58 12.91 -17.35
CA MET A 77 15.38 13.03 -18.15
C MET A 77 14.31 13.88 -17.46
N GLN A 78 14.04 13.63 -16.19
CA GLN A 78 13.05 14.38 -15.40
C GLN A 78 13.44 15.86 -15.21
N ALA A 79 14.74 16.16 -15.03
CA ALA A 79 15.23 17.53 -14.98
C ALA A 79 15.13 18.24 -16.34
N ALA A 80 15.26 17.52 -17.47
CA ALA A 80 15.05 18.05 -18.82
C ALA A 80 13.57 18.31 -19.10
N GLU A 81 12.66 17.45 -18.63
CA GLU A 81 11.20 17.60 -18.76
C GLU A 81 10.66 18.79 -17.96
N THR A 82 11.21 19.07 -16.78
CA THR A 82 10.85 20.26 -15.99
C THR A 82 11.19 21.57 -16.73
N GLN A 83 12.11 21.56 -17.71
CA GLN A 83 12.42 22.70 -18.56
C GLN A 83 11.53 22.79 -19.81
N LEU A 84 10.76 21.76 -20.14
CA LEU A 84 9.89 21.65 -21.32
C LEU A 84 8.39 21.71 -21.00
N ALA A 85 7.99 22.31 -19.87
CA ALA A 85 6.61 22.39 -19.38
C ALA A 85 5.68 23.24 -20.29
N ASP A 86 5.52 22.86 -21.57
CA ASP A 86 4.50 23.40 -22.47
C ASP A 86 3.80 22.32 -23.34
N SER A 87 3.76 21.05 -22.92
CA SER A 87 2.90 20.05 -23.54
C SER A 87 2.58 18.95 -22.52
N GLY A 88 1.36 18.91 -22.03
CA GLY A 88 0.88 18.02 -20.97
C GLY A 88 0.80 16.52 -21.34
N GLN A 89 1.82 15.93 -21.93
CA GLN A 89 1.98 14.49 -22.09
C GLN A 89 3.35 14.08 -21.57
N VAL A 90 3.34 13.29 -20.49
CA VAL A 90 4.53 12.57 -20.04
C VAL A 90 4.76 11.42 -21.04
N GLU A 91 5.83 11.48 -21.83
CA GLU A 91 6.22 10.37 -22.70
C GLU A 91 7.08 9.40 -21.88
N HIS A 92 6.53 8.21 -21.58
CA HIS A 92 7.32 7.11 -21.05
C HIS A 92 8.23 6.53 -22.15
N PRO A 93 9.46 6.13 -21.80
CA PRO A 93 10.31 5.42 -22.77
C PRO A 93 9.59 4.17 -23.26
N SER A 94 9.67 3.88 -24.56
CA SER A 94 9.06 2.69 -25.14
C SER A 94 9.64 1.44 -24.48
N VAL A 95 8.79 0.70 -23.76
CA VAL A 95 9.19 -0.57 -23.12
C VAL A 95 9.49 -1.60 -24.22
N ASP A 96 10.60 -2.31 -24.08
CA ASP A 96 10.93 -3.43 -24.95
C ASP A 96 9.80 -4.47 -24.89
N ALA A 97 9.23 -4.81 -26.05
CA ALA A 97 8.13 -5.76 -26.19
C ALA A 97 8.50 -7.20 -25.72
N SER A 98 9.76 -7.47 -25.43
CA SER A 98 10.22 -8.73 -24.84
C SER A 98 9.95 -8.82 -23.33
N VAL A 99 9.59 -7.72 -22.66
CA VAL A 99 9.31 -7.68 -21.24
C VAL A 99 7.87 -8.10 -20.98
N VAL A 100 7.09 -7.79 -20.08
CA VAL A 100 5.74 -8.33 -19.86
C VAL A 100 4.70 -7.53 -20.65
N PRO A 101 4.27 -7.97 -21.83
CA PRO A 101 3.34 -7.20 -22.64
C PRO A 101 1.95 -7.16 -21.98
N TYR A 102 1.24 -6.06 -22.25
CA TYR A 102 -0.16 -5.96 -21.86
C TYR A 102 -1.01 -6.91 -22.71
N PRO A 103 -1.83 -7.78 -22.11
CA PRO A 103 -2.63 -8.75 -22.86
C PRO A 103 -3.66 -8.07 -23.78
N THR A 104 -3.85 -8.63 -24.97
CA THR A 104 -4.78 -8.11 -25.98
C THR A 104 -5.97 -9.03 -26.26
N SER A 105 -6.00 -10.21 -25.61
CA SER A 105 -7.06 -11.20 -25.81
C SER A 105 -7.43 -11.87 -24.48
N TRP A 106 -8.67 -12.33 -24.39
CA TRP A 106 -9.24 -12.97 -23.21
C TRP A 106 -9.78 -14.35 -23.55
N ASN A 107 -9.60 -15.29 -22.64
CA ASN A 107 -10.22 -16.59 -22.69
C ASN A 107 -11.62 -16.51 -22.04
N ILE A 108 -12.66 -16.48 -22.86
CA ILE A 108 -14.06 -16.40 -22.38
C ILE A 108 -14.63 -17.73 -21.86
N GLN A 109 -13.86 -18.81 -21.89
CA GLN A 109 -14.32 -20.13 -21.40
C GLN A 109 -14.03 -20.37 -19.92
N GLU A 110 -13.10 -19.63 -19.34
CA GLU A 110 -12.72 -19.71 -17.93
C GLU A 110 -12.82 -18.30 -17.32
N THR A 111 -14.05 -17.86 -17.03
CA THR A 111 -14.31 -16.50 -16.56
C THR A 111 -14.82 -16.50 -15.12
N CYS A 112 -14.43 -15.49 -14.36
CA CYS A 112 -14.99 -15.15 -13.06
C CYS A 112 -15.90 -13.93 -13.20
N ASP A 113 -16.89 -13.81 -12.30
CA ASP A 113 -17.77 -12.64 -12.29
C ASP A 113 -17.05 -11.44 -11.70
N VAL A 114 -17.18 -10.27 -12.33
CA VAL A 114 -16.70 -9.00 -11.79
C VAL A 114 -17.80 -8.38 -10.95
N ILE A 115 -17.54 -8.27 -9.64
CA ILE A 115 -18.45 -7.64 -8.68
C ILE A 115 -18.06 -6.18 -8.49
N ARG A 116 -18.87 -5.28 -9.05
CA ARG A 116 -18.70 -3.83 -8.91
C ARG A 116 -19.40 -3.37 -7.64
N THR A 117 -18.68 -2.82 -6.69
CA THR A 117 -19.23 -2.45 -5.39
C THR A 117 -18.55 -1.19 -4.82
N THR A 118 -19.33 -0.42 -4.07
CA THR A 118 -18.80 0.61 -3.17
C THR A 118 -18.72 0.00 -1.78
N TYR A 119 -17.53 -0.04 -1.21
CA TYR A 119 -17.33 -0.44 0.18
C TYR A 119 -17.60 0.77 1.08
N GLU A 120 -18.65 0.71 1.90
CA GLU A 120 -19.07 1.82 2.77
C GLU A 120 -19.51 1.40 4.18
N ASP A 121 -19.98 0.16 4.35
CA ASP A 121 -20.49 -0.33 5.62
C ASP A 121 -19.44 -1.17 6.35
N TYR A 122 -18.72 -0.56 7.29
CA TYR A 122 -17.71 -1.24 8.10
C TYR A 122 -18.15 -1.32 9.56
N THR A 123 -18.19 -2.53 10.10
CA THR A 123 -18.65 -2.79 11.48
C THR A 123 -17.70 -3.74 12.21
N GLY A 124 -17.75 -3.71 13.56
CA GLY A 124 -16.97 -4.57 14.45
C GLY A 124 -15.87 -3.82 15.22
N ASP A 125 -15.36 -4.47 16.25
CA ASP A 125 -14.46 -3.86 17.24
C ASP A 125 -13.09 -3.45 16.68
N ALA A 126 -12.72 -4.00 15.51
CA ALA A 126 -11.49 -3.63 14.82
C ALA A 126 -11.56 -2.26 14.12
N PHE A 127 -12.75 -1.67 13.98
CA PHE A 127 -12.95 -0.42 13.27
C PHE A 127 -13.19 0.74 14.23
N PHE A 128 -12.64 1.90 13.92
CA PHE A 128 -12.98 3.17 14.57
C PHE A 128 -12.95 4.33 13.59
N THR A 129 -13.80 5.31 13.83
CA THR A 129 -13.94 6.51 13.00
C THR A 129 -12.97 7.59 13.46
N LEU A 130 -12.32 8.27 12.52
CA LEU A 130 -11.50 9.44 12.79
C LEU A 130 -12.36 10.68 13.02
N SER A 131 -11.94 11.59 13.88
CA SER A 131 -12.71 12.80 14.24
C SER A 131 -13.00 13.71 13.04
N ASN A 132 -12.12 13.72 12.05
CA ASN A 132 -12.21 14.57 10.86
C ASN A 132 -12.67 13.84 9.59
N GLY A 133 -13.29 12.67 9.73
CA GLY A 133 -13.73 11.83 8.61
C GLY A 133 -12.72 10.75 8.25
N GLY A 134 -13.25 9.66 7.70
CA GLY A 134 -12.49 8.44 7.45
C GLY A 134 -12.55 7.45 8.61
N MET A 135 -11.95 6.29 8.40
CA MET A 135 -12.02 5.15 9.33
C MET A 135 -10.71 4.37 9.31
N VAL A 136 -10.40 3.73 10.43
CA VAL A 136 -9.25 2.84 10.58
C VAL A 136 -9.72 1.43 10.91
N LYS A 137 -9.11 0.44 10.27
CA LYS A 137 -9.17 -0.98 10.63
C LYS A 137 -7.89 -1.35 11.38
N ASN A 138 -7.99 -1.44 12.69
CA ASN A 138 -6.88 -1.82 13.56
C ASN A 138 -6.75 -3.34 13.64
N LYS A 139 -5.59 -3.87 13.25
CA LYS A 139 -5.22 -5.28 13.30
C LYS A 139 -4.10 -5.57 14.30
N THR A 140 -3.79 -4.60 15.18
CA THR A 140 -2.70 -4.66 16.13
C THR A 140 -3.20 -4.76 17.57
N ASP A 141 -2.27 -4.90 18.52
CA ASP A 141 -2.56 -4.90 19.96
C ASP A 141 -2.73 -3.48 20.56
N HIS A 142 -2.52 -2.42 19.76
CA HIS A 142 -2.85 -1.07 20.18
C HIS A 142 -4.35 -0.91 20.37
N SER A 143 -4.77 -0.23 21.43
CA SER A 143 -6.19 0.08 21.59
C SER A 143 -6.65 1.15 20.58
N ASN A 144 -7.91 1.04 20.12
CA ASN A 144 -8.51 2.05 19.25
C ASN A 144 -8.49 3.45 19.86
N ALA A 145 -8.58 3.55 21.21
CA ALA A 145 -8.53 4.83 21.91
C ALA A 145 -7.15 5.50 21.85
N GLU A 146 -6.07 4.71 21.98
CA GLU A 146 -4.70 5.20 21.81
C GLU A 146 -4.45 5.65 20.37
N LEU A 147 -4.86 4.86 19.38
CA LEU A 147 -4.72 5.21 17.97
C LEU A 147 -5.56 6.43 17.59
N LEU A 148 -6.76 6.58 18.14
CA LEU A 148 -7.57 7.77 17.92
C LEU A 148 -6.89 9.02 18.52
N ALA A 149 -6.32 8.93 19.72
CA ALA A 149 -5.56 10.03 20.30
C ALA A 149 -4.30 10.36 19.48
N GLU A 150 -3.63 9.34 18.93
CA GLU A 150 -2.47 9.51 18.06
C GLU A 150 -2.84 10.19 16.73
N SER A 151 -4.01 9.88 16.16
CA SER A 151 -4.50 10.47 14.91
C SER A 151 -4.80 11.97 15.00
N GLU A 152 -4.99 12.51 16.22
CA GLU A 152 -5.21 13.95 16.44
C GLU A 152 -3.90 14.75 16.42
N LEU A 153 -2.75 14.08 16.47
CA LEU A 153 -1.45 14.75 16.42
C LEU A 153 -1.10 15.11 14.97
N PRO A 154 -0.40 16.25 14.74
CA PRO A 154 0.00 16.62 13.40
C PRO A 154 1.03 15.64 12.83
N PRO A 155 1.12 15.51 11.49
CA PRO A 155 2.23 14.83 10.85
C PRO A 155 3.59 15.32 11.35
N ALA A 156 4.55 14.40 11.48
CA ALA A 156 5.85 14.68 12.13
C ALA A 156 6.88 15.28 11.16
N PHE A 157 6.43 15.93 10.11
CA PHE A 157 7.28 16.61 9.13
C PHE A 157 6.63 17.91 8.68
N ARG A 158 7.45 18.76 8.04
CA ARG A 158 7.01 19.94 7.29
C ARG A 158 7.67 19.90 5.93
N ILE A 159 7.04 20.55 4.95
CA ILE A 159 7.58 20.69 3.61
C ILE A 159 8.01 22.15 3.35
N ALA A 160 8.83 22.31 2.33
CA ALA A 160 9.14 23.61 1.74
C ALA A 160 8.59 23.68 0.31
N VAL A 161 7.86 24.74 -0.02
CA VAL A 161 7.43 24.98 -1.40
C VAL A 161 8.54 25.75 -2.11
N ASN A 162 9.40 25.01 -2.78
CA ASN A 162 10.55 25.50 -3.54
C ASN A 162 10.90 24.48 -4.63
N ASP A 163 11.99 24.69 -5.35
CA ASP A 163 12.45 23.84 -6.46
C ASP A 163 13.01 22.49 -6.02
N GLN A 164 13.05 22.20 -4.70
CA GLN A 164 13.54 20.92 -4.21
C GLN A 164 12.40 19.91 -4.03
N PRO A 165 12.58 18.64 -4.41
CA PRO A 165 11.56 17.62 -4.24
C PRO A 165 11.24 17.40 -2.77
N GLN A 166 9.95 17.32 -2.44
CA GLN A 166 9.43 17.05 -1.11
C GLN A 166 8.75 15.69 -1.03
N VAL A 167 8.33 15.16 -2.17
CA VAL A 167 7.60 13.90 -2.32
C VAL A 167 8.36 12.98 -3.27
N LEU A 168 8.45 11.72 -2.92
CA LEU A 168 8.84 10.64 -3.82
C LEU A 168 7.61 9.75 -4.03
N ILE A 169 7.24 9.52 -5.29
CA ILE A 169 6.28 8.50 -5.70
C ILE A 169 7.08 7.36 -6.32
N MET A 170 6.77 6.13 -5.94
CA MET A 170 7.47 4.94 -6.40
C MET A 170 6.53 3.72 -6.37
N HIS A 171 6.99 2.59 -6.86
CA HIS A 171 6.22 1.35 -6.98
C HIS A 171 7.11 0.16 -6.65
N THR A 172 6.82 -0.54 -5.53
CA THR A 172 7.51 -1.80 -5.23
C THR A 172 7.07 -2.88 -6.21
N HIS A 173 5.78 -2.90 -6.57
CA HIS A 173 5.22 -3.80 -7.57
C HIS A 173 4.84 -3.05 -8.84
N THR A 174 5.86 -2.49 -9.51
CA THR A 174 5.74 -1.63 -10.69
C THR A 174 4.91 -2.24 -11.82
N THR A 175 4.97 -3.58 -11.98
CA THR A 175 4.25 -4.27 -13.05
C THR A 175 2.76 -4.49 -12.77
N GLU A 176 2.23 -4.13 -11.61
CA GLU A 176 0.81 -4.27 -11.28
C GLU A 176 -0.07 -3.48 -12.25
N THR A 177 -1.01 -4.16 -12.90
CA THR A 177 -1.86 -3.56 -13.94
C THR A 177 -3.35 -3.66 -13.61
N TYR A 178 -4.16 -3.04 -14.47
CA TYR A 178 -5.60 -2.91 -14.37
C TYR A 178 -6.28 -3.44 -15.63
N GLU A 179 -7.60 -3.59 -15.60
CA GLU A 179 -8.41 -3.92 -16.76
C GLU A 179 -8.38 -2.76 -17.78
N PRO A 180 -8.43 -3.06 -19.11
CA PRO A 180 -8.46 -2.01 -20.13
C PRO A 180 -9.82 -1.33 -20.22
N GLU A 181 -10.90 -2.01 -19.81
CA GLU A 181 -12.29 -1.55 -19.90
C GLU A 181 -13.16 -2.21 -18.85
N VAL A 182 -14.31 -1.63 -18.53
CA VAL A 182 -15.31 -2.24 -17.63
C VAL A 182 -15.88 -3.51 -18.25
N ARG A 183 -15.89 -4.60 -17.49
CA ARG A 183 -16.37 -5.93 -17.88
C ARG A 183 -17.24 -6.54 -16.81
N GLU A 184 -18.15 -7.43 -17.25
CA GLU A 184 -18.97 -8.26 -16.35
C GLU A 184 -18.24 -9.53 -15.92
N HIS A 185 -17.30 -9.99 -16.74
CA HIS A 185 -16.55 -11.22 -16.53
C HIS A 185 -15.06 -10.98 -16.76
N TYR A 186 -14.27 -11.70 -16.04
CA TYR A 186 -12.84 -11.60 -15.96
C TYR A 186 -12.21 -12.95 -16.32
N ASP A 187 -11.15 -12.91 -17.10
CA ASP A 187 -10.37 -14.09 -17.46
C ASP A 187 -9.28 -14.34 -16.40
N PRO A 188 -9.37 -15.41 -15.59
CA PRO A 188 -8.37 -15.69 -14.55
C PRO A 188 -6.98 -16.02 -15.10
N GLN A 189 -6.86 -16.30 -16.42
CA GLN A 189 -5.56 -16.48 -17.08
C GLN A 189 -4.98 -15.18 -17.65
N PHE A 190 -5.73 -14.08 -17.55
CA PHE A 190 -5.24 -12.77 -17.95
C PHE A 190 -4.10 -12.33 -17.04
N SER A 191 -2.99 -11.89 -17.60
CA SER A 191 -1.88 -11.37 -16.79
C SER A 191 -2.23 -10.01 -16.21
N TYR A 192 -2.23 -9.91 -14.87
CA TYR A 192 -2.40 -8.66 -14.15
C TYR A 192 -1.11 -7.86 -14.01
N ARG A 193 -0.11 -8.20 -14.79
CA ARG A 193 1.19 -7.57 -14.72
C ARG A 193 1.65 -7.20 -16.12
N THR A 194 2.18 -5.99 -16.24
CA THR A 194 2.80 -5.49 -17.46
C THR A 194 3.87 -4.47 -17.13
N THR A 195 4.88 -4.38 -17.99
CA THR A 195 5.88 -3.32 -17.95
C THR A 195 5.50 -2.11 -18.81
N ASP A 196 4.31 -2.12 -19.42
CA ASP A 196 3.74 -0.95 -20.09
C ASP A 196 3.25 0.05 -19.02
N CYS A 197 4.04 1.09 -18.75
CA CYS A 197 3.76 2.11 -17.73
C CYS A 197 2.42 2.85 -17.97
N SER A 198 1.90 2.87 -19.19
CA SER A 198 0.59 3.47 -19.47
C SER A 198 -0.60 2.60 -19.03
N LYS A 199 -0.35 1.37 -18.56
CA LYS A 199 -1.36 0.36 -18.21
C LYS A 199 -1.25 -0.16 -16.78
N ASN A 200 -0.22 0.22 -16.06
CA ASN A 200 0.08 -0.24 -14.71
C ASN A 200 0.00 0.88 -13.68
N VAL A 201 0.42 0.62 -12.45
CA VAL A 201 0.37 1.57 -11.33
C VAL A 201 1.18 2.85 -11.57
N VAL A 202 2.14 2.84 -12.51
CA VAL A 202 2.91 4.04 -12.89
C VAL A 202 2.00 5.12 -13.44
N ALA A 203 1.00 4.79 -14.27
CA ALA A 203 0.04 5.76 -14.77
C ALA A 203 -0.75 6.48 -13.65
N VAL A 204 -0.96 5.80 -12.52
CA VAL A 204 -1.56 6.41 -11.31
C VAL A 204 -0.57 7.36 -10.65
N GLY A 205 0.69 6.94 -10.53
CA GLY A 205 1.79 7.79 -10.02
C GLY A 205 1.95 9.07 -10.84
N ASP A 206 1.83 9.00 -12.17
CA ASP A 206 1.86 10.17 -13.05
C ASP A 206 0.73 11.15 -12.74
N ALA A 207 -0.50 10.64 -12.55
CA ALA A 207 -1.63 11.48 -12.22
C ALA A 207 -1.46 12.21 -10.88
N ILE A 208 -0.93 11.52 -9.85
CA ILE A 208 -0.61 12.15 -8.56
C ILE A 208 0.48 13.21 -8.75
N THR A 209 1.53 12.88 -9.50
CA THR A 209 2.66 13.78 -9.80
C THR A 209 2.19 15.06 -10.45
N ALA A 210 1.33 14.97 -11.47
CA ALA A 210 0.79 16.12 -12.18
C ALA A 210 0.05 17.10 -11.25
N GLU A 211 -0.75 16.60 -10.32
CA GLU A 211 -1.50 17.46 -9.36
C GLU A 211 -0.56 18.13 -8.34
N LEU A 212 0.48 17.41 -7.87
CA LEU A 212 1.47 17.99 -6.96
C LEU A 212 2.28 19.10 -7.66
N GLN A 213 2.74 18.86 -8.87
CA GLN A 213 3.48 19.83 -9.68
C GLN A 213 2.62 21.06 -9.99
N ALA A 214 1.35 20.87 -10.37
CA ALA A 214 0.40 21.94 -10.58
C ALA A 214 0.18 22.81 -9.33
N SER A 215 0.38 22.23 -8.14
CA SER A 215 0.31 22.91 -6.84
C SER A 215 1.65 23.52 -6.38
N GLY A 216 2.69 23.46 -7.21
CA GLY A 216 4.03 23.97 -6.91
C GLY A 216 4.81 23.16 -5.89
N ILE A 217 4.48 21.88 -5.72
CA ILE A 217 5.21 20.96 -4.83
C ILE A 217 6.19 20.16 -5.67
N GLY A 218 7.48 20.21 -5.31
CA GLY A 218 8.51 19.42 -5.96
C GLY A 218 8.30 17.92 -5.67
N VAL A 219 8.29 17.11 -6.73
CA VAL A 219 8.07 15.67 -6.68
C VAL A 219 9.05 14.93 -7.59
N ILE A 220 9.52 13.79 -7.13
CA ILE A 220 10.19 12.77 -7.95
C ILE A 220 9.21 11.62 -8.10
N HIS A 221 8.98 11.16 -9.32
CA HIS A 221 8.27 9.94 -9.62
C HIS A 221 9.26 8.93 -10.21
N SER A 222 9.41 7.78 -9.57
CA SER A 222 10.28 6.69 -10.02
C SER A 222 9.44 5.57 -10.63
N ASP A 223 9.65 5.28 -11.90
CA ASP A 223 9.05 4.18 -12.65
C ASP A 223 9.94 2.92 -12.68
N ALA A 224 11.00 2.90 -11.85
CA ALA A 224 11.91 1.76 -11.76
C ALA A 224 11.16 0.45 -11.48
N VAL A 225 11.48 -0.59 -12.27
CA VAL A 225 10.80 -1.89 -12.17
C VAL A 225 11.50 -2.78 -11.15
N HIS A 226 10.82 -3.04 -10.01
CA HIS A 226 11.38 -3.80 -8.90
C HIS A 226 10.91 -5.26 -8.83
N ASP A 227 9.77 -5.59 -9.43
CA ASP A 227 9.12 -6.90 -9.33
C ASP A 227 9.25 -7.76 -10.60
N TYR A 228 10.06 -7.36 -11.56
CA TYR A 228 10.40 -8.11 -12.76
C TYR A 228 11.92 -8.05 -13.00
N PRO A 229 12.58 -9.13 -13.46
CA PRO A 229 12.03 -10.45 -13.79
C PRO A 229 11.75 -11.34 -12.56
N SER A 230 12.00 -10.91 -11.34
CA SER A 230 11.72 -11.64 -10.12
C SER A 230 10.79 -10.85 -9.23
N TYR A 231 9.65 -11.42 -8.85
CA TYR A 231 8.75 -10.86 -7.85
C TYR A 231 9.38 -10.85 -6.46
N ASN A 232 9.97 -11.98 -6.06
CA ASN A 232 10.60 -12.12 -4.75
C ASN A 232 11.78 -11.15 -4.59
N GLY A 233 11.86 -10.46 -3.45
CA GLY A 233 12.87 -9.45 -3.17
C GLY A 233 12.58 -8.08 -3.79
N ALA A 234 11.35 -7.84 -4.29
CA ALA A 234 10.96 -6.53 -4.82
C ALA A 234 11.09 -5.42 -3.77
N TYR A 235 10.70 -5.70 -2.51
CA TYR A 235 10.84 -4.73 -1.40
C TYR A 235 12.30 -4.40 -1.08
N ASP A 236 13.23 -5.35 -1.17
CA ASP A 236 14.66 -5.06 -0.97
C ASP A 236 15.19 -4.14 -2.06
N ARG A 237 14.85 -4.42 -3.32
CA ARG A 237 15.25 -3.60 -4.47
C ARG A 237 14.65 -2.20 -4.42
N SER A 238 13.36 -2.09 -4.10
CA SER A 238 12.70 -0.78 -3.96
C SER A 238 13.27 0.01 -2.78
N ALA A 239 13.58 -0.63 -1.65
CA ALA A 239 14.24 0.01 -0.53
C ALA A 239 15.62 0.58 -0.90
N GLU A 240 16.40 -0.15 -1.71
CA GLU A 240 17.70 0.33 -2.20
C GLU A 240 17.53 1.58 -3.08
N THR A 241 16.61 1.54 -4.04
CA THR A 241 16.25 2.68 -4.90
C THR A 241 15.84 3.88 -4.07
N VAL A 242 14.90 3.72 -3.13
CA VAL A 242 14.40 4.81 -2.27
C VAL A 242 15.52 5.40 -1.42
N ARG A 243 16.35 4.56 -0.76
CA ARG A 243 17.49 5.05 0.03
C ARG A 243 18.46 5.86 -0.81
N GLY A 244 18.72 5.44 -2.05
CA GLY A 244 19.53 6.17 -3.00
C GLY A 244 18.96 7.55 -3.30
N ILE A 245 17.66 7.65 -3.61
CA ILE A 245 16.98 8.91 -3.89
C ILE A 245 16.95 9.82 -2.65
N LEU A 246 16.64 9.29 -1.47
CA LEU A 246 16.62 10.06 -0.22
C LEU A 246 18.02 10.60 0.16
N ALA A 247 19.08 9.86 -0.15
CA ALA A 247 20.45 10.33 0.08
C ALA A 247 20.82 11.51 -0.85
N GLU A 248 20.30 11.52 -2.07
CA GLU A 248 20.52 12.58 -3.04
C GLU A 248 19.63 13.80 -2.77
N TYR A 249 18.37 13.55 -2.37
CA TYR A 249 17.37 14.58 -2.10
C TYR A 249 16.89 14.54 -0.65
N PRO A 250 17.66 15.01 0.33
CA PRO A 250 17.28 14.98 1.75
C PRO A 250 16.10 15.91 2.09
N SER A 251 15.66 16.71 1.12
CA SER A 251 14.44 17.54 1.20
C SER A 251 13.16 16.70 1.18
N ILE A 252 13.18 15.48 0.63
CA ILE A 252 12.03 14.59 0.57
C ILE A 252 11.58 14.21 1.98
N LYS A 253 10.29 14.37 2.26
CA LYS A 253 9.65 14.05 3.54
C LYS A 253 8.59 12.96 3.40
N VAL A 254 8.02 12.83 2.21
CA VAL A 254 6.94 11.89 1.91
C VAL A 254 7.42 10.88 0.87
N VAL A 255 7.17 9.61 1.11
CA VAL A 255 7.38 8.51 0.16
C VAL A 255 6.06 7.76 0.02
N LEU A 256 5.51 7.71 -1.19
CA LEU A 256 4.31 6.97 -1.50
C LEU A 256 4.65 5.78 -2.38
N ASP A 257 4.37 4.58 -1.87
CA ASP A 257 4.42 3.33 -2.63
C ASP A 257 3.03 3.05 -3.18
N ILE A 258 2.84 3.27 -4.49
CA ILE A 258 1.53 3.15 -5.14
C ILE A 258 1.39 1.76 -5.72
N HIS A 259 0.35 1.07 -5.26
CA HIS A 259 -0.04 -0.28 -5.58
C HIS A 259 -1.48 -0.37 -6.06
N ARG A 260 -1.92 -1.56 -6.38
CA ARG A 260 -3.33 -1.95 -6.45
C ARG A 260 -3.57 -3.22 -5.66
N ASP A 261 -4.75 -3.33 -5.04
CA ASP A 261 -5.13 -4.47 -4.23
C ASP A 261 -5.49 -5.71 -5.09
N ALA A 262 -5.51 -6.88 -4.49
CA ALA A 262 -5.98 -8.13 -5.08
C ALA A 262 -7.20 -8.63 -4.30
N ILE A 263 -8.40 -8.25 -4.74
CA ILE A 263 -9.65 -8.60 -4.05
C ILE A 263 -10.42 -9.60 -4.91
N CYS A 264 -10.10 -10.87 -4.76
CA CYS A 264 -10.73 -11.92 -5.54
C CYS A 264 -10.99 -13.19 -4.72
N SER A 265 -11.85 -14.04 -5.26
CA SER A 265 -12.05 -15.42 -4.86
C SER A 265 -11.89 -16.31 -6.09
N ASP A 266 -12.08 -17.62 -5.93
CA ASP A 266 -12.02 -18.57 -7.06
C ASP A 266 -13.04 -18.28 -8.18
N THR A 267 -14.11 -17.54 -7.89
CA THR A 267 -15.23 -17.31 -8.82
C THR A 267 -15.56 -15.83 -9.02
N THR A 268 -14.99 -14.93 -8.25
CA THR A 268 -15.33 -13.51 -8.30
C THR A 268 -14.11 -12.61 -8.19
N LEU A 269 -14.14 -11.49 -8.88
CA LEU A 269 -13.19 -10.39 -8.81
C LEU A 269 -13.92 -9.12 -8.35
N SER A 270 -13.50 -8.52 -7.25
CA SER A 270 -14.08 -7.25 -6.80
C SER A 270 -13.48 -6.06 -7.54
N GLN A 271 -14.37 -5.20 -8.04
CA GLN A 271 -14.04 -3.89 -8.59
C GLN A 271 -14.57 -2.82 -7.62
N PRO A 272 -13.75 -2.36 -6.65
CA PRO A 272 -14.16 -1.31 -5.72
C PRO A 272 -14.24 0.04 -6.44
N ILE A 273 -15.45 0.63 -6.48
CA ILE A 273 -15.71 1.89 -7.19
C ILE A 273 -16.52 2.86 -6.34
N VAL A 274 -16.40 4.13 -6.65
CA VAL A 274 -17.27 5.21 -6.17
C VAL A 274 -17.46 6.24 -7.28
N THR A 275 -18.63 6.88 -7.36
CA THR A 275 -18.87 7.95 -8.34
C THR A 275 -18.55 9.30 -7.71
N ILE A 276 -17.60 10.03 -8.27
CA ILE A 276 -17.18 11.37 -7.85
C ILE A 276 -17.24 12.28 -9.08
N ASP A 277 -17.94 13.41 -8.98
CA ASP A 277 -18.14 14.37 -10.07
C ASP A 277 -18.65 13.73 -11.38
N GLY A 278 -19.50 12.70 -11.25
CA GLY A 278 -20.09 11.98 -12.38
C GLY A 278 -19.15 11.01 -13.10
N LYS A 279 -17.96 10.74 -12.56
CA LYS A 279 -16.99 9.75 -13.05
C LYS A 279 -16.79 8.65 -12.02
N GLU A 280 -16.50 7.45 -12.47
CA GLU A 280 -16.13 6.35 -11.60
C GLU A 280 -14.66 6.44 -11.23
N ALA A 281 -14.39 6.47 -9.92
CA ALA A 281 -13.08 6.34 -9.33
C ALA A 281 -12.92 4.95 -8.69
N ALA A 282 -11.74 4.40 -8.72
CA ALA A 282 -11.38 3.23 -7.92
C ALA A 282 -11.28 3.64 -6.44
N GLN A 283 -11.98 2.94 -5.52
CA GLN A 283 -11.80 3.23 -4.09
C GLN A 283 -10.38 2.85 -3.66
N ILE A 284 -9.77 3.70 -2.82
CA ILE A 284 -8.39 3.49 -2.36
C ILE A 284 -8.35 2.98 -0.93
N MET A 285 -7.22 2.36 -0.53
CA MET A 285 -6.92 2.02 0.85
C MET A 285 -5.49 2.43 1.18
N ILE A 286 -5.31 3.14 2.29
CA ILE A 286 -3.98 3.42 2.82
C ILE A 286 -3.59 2.26 3.74
N ILE A 287 -2.40 1.70 3.54
CA ILE A 287 -1.78 0.78 4.50
C ILE A 287 -0.76 1.56 5.32
N SER A 288 -0.98 1.59 6.62
CA SER A 288 -0.05 2.15 7.60
C SER A 288 0.52 1.00 8.43
N GLY A 289 1.78 0.69 8.20
CA GLY A 289 2.49 -0.37 8.89
C GLY A 289 2.69 -0.06 10.37
N CYS A 290 2.75 -1.11 11.17
CA CYS A 290 3.01 -1.05 12.60
C CYS A 290 4.16 -1.98 12.96
N ASP A 291 5.04 -1.56 13.87
CA ASP A 291 6.11 -2.40 14.40
C ASP A 291 5.58 -3.36 15.49
N ASP A 292 5.91 -4.62 15.38
CA ASP A 292 5.65 -5.63 16.41
C ASP A 292 6.80 -5.74 17.44
N GLY A 293 7.78 -4.84 17.37
CA GLY A 293 9.01 -4.83 18.18
C GLY A 293 10.17 -5.58 17.52
N THR A 294 9.99 -6.14 16.33
CA THR A 294 11.04 -6.88 15.59
C THR A 294 11.35 -6.29 14.22
N MET A 295 10.50 -5.42 13.69
CA MET A 295 10.60 -4.89 12.31
C MET A 295 11.49 -3.66 12.19
N ASN A 296 11.93 -3.06 13.30
CA ASN A 296 12.74 -1.85 13.33
C ASN A 296 12.10 -0.65 12.58
N MET A 297 10.84 -0.38 12.90
CA MET A 297 10.05 0.73 12.35
C MET A 297 9.74 1.80 13.42
N PRO A 298 10.73 2.55 13.91
CA PRO A 298 10.53 3.46 15.06
C PRO A 298 9.57 4.64 14.77
N ASN A 299 9.28 4.91 13.51
CA ASN A 299 8.46 6.03 13.03
C ASN A 299 7.04 5.63 12.59
N TYR A 300 6.58 4.41 12.86
CA TYR A 300 5.28 3.92 12.39
C TYR A 300 4.09 4.78 12.86
N LEU A 301 4.09 5.28 14.09
CA LEU A 301 3.04 6.20 14.57
C LEU A 301 3.08 7.55 13.84
N MET A 302 4.25 8.03 13.44
CA MET A 302 4.38 9.26 12.66
C MET A 302 3.78 9.09 11.27
N ASN A 303 4.01 7.94 10.62
CA ASN A 303 3.37 7.58 9.36
C ASN A 303 1.85 7.45 9.53
N PHE A 304 1.40 6.86 10.63
CA PHE A 304 -0.03 6.74 10.95
C PHE A 304 -0.72 8.11 11.08
N ARG A 305 -0.11 9.10 11.74
CA ARG A 305 -0.64 10.49 11.80
C ARG A 305 -0.85 11.07 10.41
N PHE A 306 0.14 10.88 9.53
CA PHE A 306 0.04 11.34 8.15
C PHE A 306 -1.04 10.60 7.36
N ALA A 307 -1.14 9.28 7.51
CA ALA A 307 -2.20 8.47 6.90
C ALA A 307 -3.60 8.98 7.30
N CYS A 308 -3.81 9.22 8.60
CA CYS A 308 -5.09 9.73 9.12
C CYS A 308 -5.41 11.13 8.57
N ARG A 309 -4.42 12.04 8.54
CA ARG A 309 -4.61 13.38 7.99
C ARG A 309 -4.96 13.35 6.51
N LEU A 310 -4.28 12.51 5.74
CA LEU A 310 -4.52 12.37 4.30
C LEU A 310 -5.90 11.73 4.03
N GLN A 311 -6.25 10.65 4.74
CA GLN A 311 -7.57 10.03 4.58
C GLN A 311 -8.69 10.99 4.94
N SER A 312 -8.58 11.71 6.06
CA SER A 312 -9.61 12.68 6.47
C SER A 312 -9.80 13.79 5.43
N GLN A 313 -8.72 14.26 4.79
CA GLN A 313 -8.80 15.23 3.71
C GLN A 313 -9.56 14.67 2.50
N MET A 314 -9.24 13.43 2.09
CA MET A 314 -9.91 12.77 0.98
C MET A 314 -11.40 12.54 1.25
N GLU A 315 -11.76 12.07 2.45
CA GLU A 315 -13.16 11.82 2.81
C GLU A 315 -13.99 13.09 2.95
N GLN A 316 -13.40 14.22 3.36
CA GLN A 316 -14.06 15.52 3.37
C GLN A 316 -14.34 16.04 1.96
N GLN A 317 -13.44 15.80 1.02
CA GLN A 317 -13.59 16.24 -0.37
C GLN A 317 -14.44 15.27 -1.19
N TYR A 318 -14.25 13.97 -0.97
CA TYR A 318 -14.80 12.89 -1.76
C TYR A 318 -15.36 11.77 -0.86
N PRO A 319 -16.57 11.92 -0.33
CA PRO A 319 -17.17 10.91 0.57
C PRO A 319 -17.17 9.50 -0.04
N ASN A 320 -16.82 8.49 0.76
CA ASN A 320 -16.69 7.08 0.38
C ASN A 320 -15.57 6.80 -0.65
N PHE A 321 -14.65 7.73 -0.86
CA PHE A 321 -13.51 7.49 -1.74
C PHE A 321 -12.52 6.51 -1.13
N THR A 322 -12.37 6.54 0.22
CA THR A 322 -11.41 5.69 0.90
C THR A 322 -12.06 4.50 1.58
N ARG A 323 -11.46 3.35 1.47
CA ARG A 323 -11.66 2.23 2.39
C ARG A 323 -10.92 2.55 3.71
N PRO A 324 -11.26 1.92 4.85
CA PRO A 324 -10.57 2.16 6.11
C PRO A 324 -9.05 1.99 5.97
N ILE A 325 -8.28 2.88 6.59
CA ILE A 325 -6.83 2.67 6.73
C ILE A 325 -6.60 1.28 7.34
N LEU A 326 -5.80 0.45 6.71
CA LEU A 326 -5.34 -0.79 7.32
C LEU A 326 -4.12 -0.47 8.20
N PHE A 327 -4.30 -0.54 9.52
CA PHE A 327 -3.22 -0.45 10.50
C PHE A 327 -2.90 -1.87 10.99
N ASP A 328 -1.74 -2.41 10.56
CA ASP A 328 -1.38 -3.82 10.73
C ASP A 328 0.14 -3.97 10.91
N TYR A 329 0.59 -5.08 11.45
CA TYR A 329 2.00 -5.44 11.57
C TYR A 329 2.59 -5.74 10.18
N ARG A 330 3.08 -4.67 9.53
CA ARG A 330 3.60 -4.64 8.16
C ARG A 330 4.78 -3.68 8.08
N HIS A 331 5.84 -4.07 7.36
CA HIS A 331 7.03 -3.22 7.17
C HIS A 331 6.90 -2.32 5.93
N TYR A 332 6.81 -2.90 4.75
CA TYR A 332 6.60 -2.23 3.45
C TYR A 332 7.48 -0.98 3.26
N ASN A 333 8.76 -1.04 3.69
CA ASN A 333 9.73 0.06 3.60
C ASN A 333 9.24 1.39 4.23
N GLN A 334 8.24 1.34 5.13
CA GLN A 334 7.70 2.53 5.77
C GLN A 334 8.59 3.06 6.91
N ASP A 335 9.71 2.40 7.20
CA ASP A 335 10.78 2.88 8.08
C ASP A 335 11.60 4.03 7.48
N LEU A 336 11.52 4.25 6.16
CA LEU A 336 12.44 5.13 5.42
C LEU A 336 12.22 6.62 5.66
N THR A 337 10.98 7.06 5.93
CA THR A 337 10.67 8.44 6.33
C THR A 337 9.55 8.48 7.37
N THR A 338 9.26 9.67 7.93
CA THR A 338 8.10 9.90 8.80
C THR A 338 6.81 10.22 8.05
N GLY A 339 6.82 10.09 6.74
CA GLY A 339 5.70 10.27 5.82
C GLY A 339 5.66 9.17 4.74
N SER A 340 6.12 7.95 5.06
CA SER A 340 6.09 6.80 4.15
C SER A 340 4.75 6.07 4.28
N LEU A 341 4.03 5.90 3.17
CA LEU A 341 2.76 5.18 3.09
C LEU A 341 2.74 4.27 1.87
N LEU A 342 1.98 3.17 1.97
CA LEU A 342 1.56 2.38 0.83
C LEU A 342 0.08 2.69 0.54
N ILE A 343 -0.26 2.90 -0.72
CA ILE A 343 -1.63 3.20 -1.14
C ILE A 343 -2.07 2.20 -2.20
N GLU A 344 -3.07 1.40 -1.86
CA GLU A 344 -3.77 0.52 -2.77
C GLU A 344 -4.82 1.32 -3.54
N VAL A 345 -4.68 1.42 -4.84
CA VAL A 345 -5.62 2.14 -5.71
C VAL A 345 -6.50 1.14 -6.44
N GLY A 346 -7.69 0.90 -5.89
CA GLY A 346 -8.61 -0.12 -6.41
C GLY A 346 -8.08 -1.54 -6.27
N SER A 347 -8.46 -2.37 -7.23
CA SER A 347 -7.98 -3.75 -7.40
C SER A 347 -7.63 -4.01 -8.87
N HIS A 348 -7.10 -5.19 -9.17
CA HIS A 348 -6.87 -5.61 -10.56
C HIS A 348 -8.15 -5.72 -11.41
N GLY A 349 -9.33 -5.64 -10.80
CA GLY A 349 -10.62 -5.54 -11.48
C GLY A 349 -11.03 -4.12 -11.87
N ASN A 350 -10.35 -3.09 -11.38
CA ASN A 350 -10.59 -1.72 -11.81
C ASN A 350 -9.96 -1.47 -13.18
N THR A 351 -10.48 -0.47 -13.90
CA THR A 351 -9.87 -0.06 -15.17
C THR A 351 -8.75 0.94 -14.93
N VAL A 352 -7.82 1.02 -15.91
CA VAL A 352 -6.77 2.05 -15.92
C VAL A 352 -7.39 3.45 -15.75
N GLU A 353 -8.51 3.74 -16.45
CA GLU A 353 -9.19 5.03 -16.38
C GLU A 353 -9.69 5.35 -14.96
N GLN A 354 -10.32 4.36 -14.28
CA GLN A 354 -10.79 4.51 -12.89
C GLN A 354 -9.62 4.76 -11.94
N ALA A 355 -8.53 4.02 -12.09
CA ALA A 355 -7.35 4.14 -11.24
C ALA A 355 -6.61 5.47 -11.45
N VAL A 356 -6.43 5.90 -12.69
CA VAL A 356 -5.81 7.21 -13.03
C VAL A 356 -6.66 8.35 -12.50
N TYR A 357 -8.00 8.27 -12.64
CA TYR A 357 -8.87 9.28 -12.05
C TYR A 357 -8.71 9.36 -10.53
N SER A 358 -8.58 8.21 -9.86
CA SER A 358 -8.28 8.17 -8.42
C SER A 358 -6.91 8.79 -8.11
N GLY A 359 -5.91 8.59 -8.96
CA GLY A 359 -4.61 9.25 -8.86
C GLY A 359 -4.73 10.78 -8.82
N HIS A 360 -5.54 11.37 -9.70
CA HIS A 360 -5.82 12.82 -9.66
C HIS A 360 -6.49 13.26 -8.36
N LEU A 361 -7.46 12.50 -7.84
CA LEU A 361 -8.14 12.83 -6.58
C LEU A 361 -7.18 12.74 -5.38
N ILE A 362 -6.34 11.70 -5.34
CA ILE A 362 -5.28 11.56 -4.33
C ILE A 362 -4.33 12.75 -4.40
N GLY A 363 -3.83 13.08 -5.60
CA GLY A 363 -2.87 14.17 -5.81
C GLY A 363 -3.39 15.52 -5.33
N LYS A 364 -4.65 15.85 -5.62
CA LYS A 364 -5.32 17.09 -5.15
C LYS A 364 -5.41 17.14 -3.63
N SER A 365 -5.90 16.07 -3.00
CA SER A 365 -6.02 16.00 -1.54
C SER A 365 -4.66 16.05 -0.86
N LEU A 366 -3.67 15.34 -1.42
CA LEU A 366 -2.31 15.35 -0.91
C LEU A 366 -1.67 16.74 -1.02
N ALA A 367 -1.85 17.43 -2.13
CA ALA A 367 -1.36 18.79 -2.31
C ALA A 367 -1.90 19.75 -1.23
N GLU A 368 -3.19 19.69 -0.94
CA GLU A 368 -3.80 20.51 0.13
C GLU A 368 -3.21 20.17 1.50
N VAL A 369 -3.13 18.89 1.86
CA VAL A 369 -2.52 18.45 3.13
C VAL A 369 -1.08 18.96 3.25
N LEU A 370 -0.28 18.84 2.19
CA LEU A 370 1.12 19.26 2.21
C LEU A 370 1.26 20.77 2.29
N LEU A 371 0.40 21.52 1.60
CA LEU A 371 0.41 22.98 1.67
C LEU A 371 0.03 23.52 3.06
N ASP A 372 -0.75 22.78 3.84
CA ASP A 372 -1.03 23.08 5.25
C ASP A 372 0.17 22.78 6.19
N LEU A 373 1.16 22.01 5.71
CA LEU A 373 2.34 21.59 6.45
C LEU A 373 3.62 22.38 6.09
N LYS A 374 3.47 23.60 5.59
CA LYS A 374 4.60 24.51 5.28
C LYS A 374 5.37 24.96 6.51
#